data_3cc5dfb8c80966bf9efb848c88cd6744
#
_entry.id   3cc5dfb8c80966bf9efb848c88cd6744
#
_cell.length_a   1.000
_cell.length_b   1.000
_cell.length_c   1.000
_cell.angle_alpha   90.00
_cell.angle_beta   90.00
_cell.angle_gamma   90.00
#
_symmetry.space_group_name_H-M   'P 1'
#
loop_
_entity.id
_entity.type
_entity.pdbx_description
1 polymer ?
#
loop_
_entity_poly.entity_id
_entity_poly.type
_entity_poly.pdbx_seq_one_letter_code
_entity_poly.pdbx_strand_id
1 'polypeptide(L)' 'MSDATKETATANDFLKHSSLYREFQAEREEILRHKWIESEKVGHDIGFERALTDWIIKHRSSWRKTRQTAAN' A
#
# COMPACT_ATOMS: atom_id res chain seq x y z
N MET A 1 -25.78 17.99 -10.24
CA MET A 1 -24.51 17.73 -10.94
C MET A 1 -23.31 18.28 -10.22
N SER A 2 -23.31 19.59 -9.96
CA SER A 2 -22.20 20.19 -9.22
C SER A 2 -22.00 19.58 -7.86
N ASP A 3 -23.10 19.23 -7.20
CA ASP A 3 -23.04 18.67 -5.84
C ASP A 3 -22.35 17.32 -5.80
N ALA A 4 -22.64 16.48 -6.79
CA ALA A 4 -21.98 15.18 -6.86
C ALA A 4 -20.47 15.33 -7.07
N THR A 5 -20.07 16.29 -7.90
CA THR A 5 -18.67 16.57 -8.14
C THR A 5 -17.98 17.08 -6.86
N LYS A 6 -18.67 17.97 -6.15
CA LYS A 6 -18.17 18.50 -4.88
C LYS A 6 -17.98 17.40 -3.85
N GLU A 7 -18.95 16.52 -3.73
CA GLU A 7 -18.89 15.42 -2.78
C GLU A 7 -17.72 14.50 -3.08
N THR A 8 -17.50 14.21 -4.36
CA THR A 8 -16.38 13.38 -4.78
C THR A 8 -15.06 14.04 -4.41
N ALA A 9 -14.93 15.32 -4.68
CA ALA A 9 -13.70 16.06 -4.34
C ALA A 9 -13.46 16.07 -2.84
N THR A 10 -14.51 16.27 -2.06
CA THR A 10 -14.40 16.28 -0.59
C THR A 10 -13.99 14.92 -0.06
N ALA A 11 -14.58 13.86 -0.63
CA ALA A 11 -14.23 12.50 -0.23
C ALA A 11 -12.77 12.20 -0.55
N ASN A 12 -12.30 12.63 -1.72
CA ASN A 12 -10.90 12.45 -2.09
C ASN A 12 -9.96 13.19 -1.14
N ASP A 13 -10.30 14.41 -0.78
CA ASP A 13 -9.51 15.19 0.18
C ASP A 13 -9.44 14.49 1.52
N PHE A 14 -10.57 14.01 2.00
CA PHE A 14 -10.64 13.29 3.26
C PHE A 14 -9.73 12.06 3.23
N LEU A 15 -9.81 11.28 2.15
CA LEU A 15 -9.00 10.08 2.01
C LEU A 15 -7.52 10.41 1.97
N LYS A 16 -7.15 11.46 1.26
CA LYS A 16 -5.75 11.88 1.15
C LYS A 16 -5.16 12.28 2.49
N HIS A 17 -5.97 12.81 3.38
CA HIS A 17 -5.51 13.25 4.68
C HIS A 17 -5.75 12.23 5.78
N SER A 18 -6.40 11.11 5.44
CA SER A 18 -6.68 10.05 6.40
C SER A 18 -5.42 9.24 6.71
N SER A 19 -5.22 8.93 7.99
CA SER A 19 -4.13 8.05 8.42
C SER A 19 -4.25 6.68 7.76
N LEU A 20 -5.47 6.18 7.65
CA LEU A 20 -5.74 4.89 7.04
C LEU A 20 -5.32 4.88 5.58
N TYR A 21 -5.63 5.95 4.85
CA TYR A 21 -5.25 6.06 3.45
C TYR A 21 -3.73 6.07 3.30
N ARG A 22 -3.06 6.84 4.13
CA ARG A 22 -1.59 6.91 4.09
C ARG A 22 -0.95 5.57 4.41
N GLU A 23 -1.51 4.86 5.38
CA GLU A 23 -1.03 3.51 5.70
C GLU A 23 -1.22 2.56 4.51
N PHE A 24 -2.36 2.65 3.86
CA PHE A 24 -2.64 1.84 2.69
C PHE A 24 -1.65 2.13 1.56
N GLN A 25 -1.36 3.39 1.31
CA GLN A 25 -0.41 3.78 0.27
C GLN A 25 1.01 3.31 0.60
N ALA A 26 1.41 3.43 1.85
CA ALA A 26 2.74 2.98 2.27
C ALA A 26 2.87 1.48 2.10
N GLU A 27 1.84 0.73 2.48
CA GLU A 27 1.82 -0.71 2.34
C GLU A 27 1.89 -1.13 0.87
N ARG A 28 1.12 -0.44 0.03
CA ARG A 28 1.12 -0.71 -1.41
C ARG A 28 2.51 -0.52 -2.01
N GLU A 29 3.20 0.53 -1.62
CA GLU A 29 4.54 0.78 -2.11
C GLU A 29 5.52 -0.31 -1.69
N GLU A 30 5.39 -0.82 -0.48
CA GLU A 30 6.22 -1.93 -0.01
C GLU A 30 5.96 -3.20 -0.82
N ILE A 31 4.70 -3.44 -1.14
CA ILE A 31 4.33 -4.60 -1.95
C ILE A 31 4.91 -4.47 -3.37
N LEU A 32 4.85 -3.28 -3.95
CA LEU A 32 5.41 -3.04 -5.27
C LEU A 32 6.93 -3.23 -5.27
N ARG A 33 7.59 -2.76 -4.24
CA ARG A 33 9.04 -2.97 -4.09
C ARG A 33 9.36 -4.45 -4.01
N HIS A 34 8.59 -5.18 -3.22
CA HIS A 34 8.76 -6.62 -3.08
C HIS A 34 8.56 -7.33 -4.42
N LYS A 35 7.55 -6.88 -5.18
CA LYS A 35 7.31 -7.41 -6.52
C LYS A 35 8.54 -7.25 -7.40
N TRP A 36 9.14 -6.07 -7.41
CA TRP A 36 10.32 -5.81 -8.23
C TRP A 36 11.50 -6.70 -7.83
N ILE A 37 11.75 -6.81 -6.54
CA ILE A 37 12.86 -7.61 -6.03
C ILE A 37 12.68 -9.08 -6.41
N GLU A 38 11.51 -9.63 -6.16
CA GLU A 38 11.25 -11.04 -6.44
C GLU A 38 11.20 -11.32 -7.94
N SER A 39 10.70 -10.36 -8.72
CA SER A 39 10.67 -10.50 -10.17
C SER A 39 12.09 -10.56 -10.74
N GLU A 40 12.99 -9.75 -10.21
CA GLU A 40 14.39 -9.79 -10.65
C GLU A 40 15.03 -11.13 -10.36
N LYS A 41 14.72 -11.71 -9.20
CA LYS A 41 15.29 -13.01 -8.83
C LYS A 41 14.90 -14.12 -9.79
N VAL A 42 13.65 -14.09 -10.29
CA VAL A 42 13.18 -15.16 -11.16
C VAL A 42 13.26 -14.81 -12.65
N GLY A 43 13.62 -13.59 -12.98
CA GLY A 43 13.84 -13.17 -14.37
C GLY A 43 12.57 -12.78 -15.11
N HIS A 44 11.45 -12.62 -14.46
CA HIS A 44 10.21 -12.13 -15.08
C HIS A 44 9.29 -11.53 -14.03
N ASP A 45 8.31 -10.74 -14.48
CA ASP A 45 7.34 -10.11 -13.58
C ASP A 45 6.45 -11.17 -12.94
N ILE A 46 6.48 -11.26 -11.61
CA ILE A 46 5.66 -12.23 -10.88
C ILE A 46 4.21 -11.79 -10.72
N GLY A 47 3.93 -10.51 -10.99
CA GLY A 47 2.59 -9.94 -10.85
C GLY A 47 2.28 -9.44 -9.45
N PHE A 48 1.32 -8.53 -9.38
CA PHE A 48 0.98 -7.87 -8.12
C PHE A 48 0.34 -8.83 -7.12
N GLU A 49 -0.56 -9.68 -7.58
CA GLU A 49 -1.27 -10.61 -6.67
C GLU A 49 -0.32 -11.56 -5.95
N ARG A 50 0.62 -12.11 -6.68
CA ARG A 50 1.60 -13.00 -6.07
C ARG A 50 2.50 -12.25 -5.10
N ALA A 51 2.92 -11.05 -5.47
CA ALA A 51 3.74 -10.23 -4.60
C ALA A 51 2.99 -9.84 -3.33
N LEU A 52 1.71 -9.51 -3.46
CA LEU A 52 0.85 -9.17 -2.34
C LEU A 52 0.75 -10.32 -1.35
N THR A 53 0.41 -11.49 -1.85
CA THR A 53 0.27 -12.68 -1.00
C THR A 53 1.58 -13.01 -0.30
N ASP A 54 2.67 -13.00 -1.05
CA ASP A 54 3.99 -13.30 -0.52
C ASP A 54 4.41 -12.29 0.54
N TRP A 55 4.18 -11.00 0.28
CA TRP A 55 4.53 -9.94 1.21
C TRP A 55 3.72 -10.02 2.50
N ILE A 56 2.42 -10.29 2.39
CA ILE A 56 1.55 -10.43 3.56
C ILE A 56 2.05 -11.55 4.45
N ILE A 57 2.39 -12.68 3.87
CA ILE A 57 2.83 -13.84 4.63
C ILE A 57 4.19 -13.61 5.27
N LYS A 58 5.12 -13.02 4.54
CA LYS A 58 6.52 -12.94 4.97
C LYS A 58 6.89 -11.64 5.67
N HIS A 59 6.29 -10.54 5.30
CA HIS A 59 6.81 -9.22 5.70
C HIS A 59 5.83 -8.31 6.42
N ARG A 60 4.54 -8.46 6.19
CA ARG A 60 3.56 -7.51 6.67
C ARG A 60 3.59 -7.33 8.19
N SER A 61 3.66 -8.42 8.91
CA SER A 61 3.64 -8.38 10.37
C SER A 61 4.82 -7.58 10.93
N SER A 62 6.02 -7.88 10.47
CA SER A 62 7.23 -7.16 10.85
C SER A 62 7.17 -5.70 10.47
N TRP A 63 6.70 -5.42 9.26
CA TRP A 63 6.62 -4.06 8.75
C TRP A 63 5.66 -3.21 9.58
N ARG A 64 4.50 -3.74 9.91
CA ARG A 64 3.52 -3.03 10.73
C ARG A 64 4.04 -2.77 12.14
N LYS A 65 4.72 -3.74 12.69
CA LYS A 65 5.33 -3.62 14.00
C LYS A 65 6.36 -2.49 14.04
N THR A 66 7.21 -2.44 13.03
CA THR A 66 8.21 -1.40 12.90
C THR A 66 7.59 -0.02 12.76
N ARG A 67 6.52 0.08 11.96
CA ARG A 67 5.82 1.34 11.77
C ARG A 67 5.14 1.82 13.05
N GLN A 68 4.54 0.93 13.80
CA GLN A 68 3.92 1.29 15.07
C GLN A 68 4.95 1.83 16.06
N THR A 69 6.10 1.19 16.13
CA THR A 69 7.18 1.64 16.99
C THR A 69 7.69 3.01 16.54
N ALA A 70 7.84 3.21 15.24
CA ALA A 70 8.30 4.48 14.71
C ALA A 70 7.29 5.61 14.90
N ALA A 71 6.00 5.28 14.89
CA ALA A 71 4.95 6.27 15.06
C ALA A 71 4.85 6.77 16.51
N ASN A 72 5.34 6.01 17.43
CA ASN A 72 5.38 6.40 18.84
C ASN A 72 6.61 7.24 19.13
#